data_2669a1f2c5c15ff1454c187714e5887c
#
_entry.id   2669a1f2c5c15ff1454c187714e5887c
#
_cell.length_a   1.000
_cell.length_b   1.000
_cell.length_c   1.000
_cell.angle_alpha   90.00
_cell.angle_beta   90.00
_cell.angle_gamma   90.00
#
_symmetry.space_group_name_H-M   'P 1'
#
loop_
_entity.id
_entity.type
_entity.pdbx_description
1 polymer ?
#
loop_
_entity_poly.entity_id
_entity_poly.type
_entity_poly.pdbx_seq_one_letter_code
_entity_poly.pdbx_strand_id
1 'polypeptide(L)'
;MKYPKVVLSADRTLMSPYRGISLASFFGCAPALDPNRNHNTFWYRVLGQQVTPKVLFDFICNPIEQTDGRANYAPYGLRKVEAALVRDGYTRDQVVVAHPDHIEKFIGPETEVVGTYEMDPLGMGPVTMTFTYGRKQMSYDEFYSRDLHQRIVAAKRKNGSNAKILAGASGTWQYNYDPA
;
A
#
# COMPACT_ATOMS: atom_id res chain seq x y z
N MET A 1 21.49 -4.84 -14.59
CA MET A 1 20.75 -3.65 -14.09
C MET A 1 21.12 -3.52 -12.62
N LYS A 2 21.61 -2.37 -12.18
CA LYS A 2 22.01 -2.19 -10.77
C LYS A 2 20.77 -1.86 -9.97
N TYR A 3 20.47 -2.64 -8.92
CA TYR A 3 19.33 -2.39 -8.06
C TYR A 3 19.61 -1.20 -7.12
N PRO A 4 18.59 -0.37 -6.79
CA PRO A 4 18.75 0.68 -5.80
C PRO A 4 18.99 0.09 -4.41
N LYS A 5 19.70 0.86 -3.57
CA LYS A 5 19.96 0.49 -2.17
C LYS A 5 18.70 0.63 -1.31
N VAL A 6 17.92 1.69 -1.57
CA VAL A 6 16.70 2.00 -0.84
C VAL A 6 15.53 2.09 -1.81
N VAL A 7 14.49 1.30 -1.57
CA VAL A 7 13.23 1.32 -2.29
C VAL A 7 12.15 1.84 -1.34
N LEU A 8 11.47 2.89 -1.72
CA LEU A 8 10.37 3.47 -0.96
C LEU A 8 9.07 3.27 -1.75
N SER A 9 7.97 2.94 -1.07
CA SER A 9 6.66 2.84 -1.70
C SER A 9 5.54 3.05 -0.67
N ALA A 10 4.33 3.19 -1.16
CA ALA A 10 3.11 3.09 -0.37
C ALA A 10 2.12 2.21 -1.13
N ASP A 11 1.08 1.76 -0.46
CA ASP A 11 0.05 0.99 -1.12
C ASP A 11 -0.73 1.85 -2.15
N ARG A 12 -1.52 1.18 -2.98
CA ARG A 12 -2.24 1.82 -4.08
C ARG A 12 -3.23 2.89 -3.60
N THR A 13 -3.85 2.72 -2.44
CA THR A 13 -4.84 3.68 -1.92
C THR A 13 -4.17 5.00 -1.55
N LEU A 14 -2.94 4.97 -1.07
CA LEU A 14 -2.14 6.15 -0.73
C LEU A 14 -1.42 6.75 -1.94
N MET A 15 -1.23 5.97 -3.00
CA MET A 15 -0.54 6.37 -4.23
C MET A 15 -1.53 6.67 -5.37
N SER A 16 -2.83 6.74 -5.11
CA SER A 16 -3.83 7.07 -6.12
C SER A 16 -4.15 8.57 -6.11
N PRO A 17 -4.30 9.21 -7.29
CA PRO A 17 -4.84 10.56 -7.40
C PRO A 17 -6.38 10.59 -7.29
N TYR A 18 -7.04 9.43 -7.19
CA TYR A 18 -8.50 9.32 -7.11
C TYR A 18 -9.24 10.18 -8.15
N ARG A 19 -8.70 10.24 -9.38
CA ARG A 19 -9.19 11.07 -10.50
C ARG A 19 -9.32 12.57 -10.15
N GLY A 20 -8.52 13.06 -9.20
CA GLY A 20 -8.58 14.44 -8.72
C GLY A 20 -9.72 14.72 -7.72
N ILE A 21 -10.46 13.70 -7.29
CA ILE A 21 -11.54 13.84 -6.32
C ILE A 21 -11.01 13.48 -4.94
N SER A 22 -10.57 14.48 -4.16
CA SER A 22 -9.94 14.26 -2.85
C SER A 22 -10.83 13.49 -1.86
N LEU A 23 -12.13 13.69 -1.86
CA LEU A 23 -13.07 12.94 -1.02
C LEU A 23 -13.17 11.46 -1.41
N ALA A 24 -12.79 11.09 -2.64
CA ALA A 24 -12.83 9.70 -3.06
C ALA A 24 -11.80 8.82 -2.33
N SER A 25 -10.82 9.41 -1.64
CA SER A 25 -9.90 8.66 -0.77
C SER A 25 -10.62 7.90 0.36
N PHE A 26 -11.80 8.36 0.79
CA PHE A 26 -12.64 7.61 1.73
C PHE A 26 -13.04 6.21 1.24
N PHE A 27 -13.02 5.97 -0.07
CA PHE A 27 -13.28 4.63 -0.61
C PHE A 27 -12.21 3.61 -0.21
N GLY A 28 -11.01 4.03 0.18
CA GLY A 28 -10.01 3.16 0.78
C GLY A 28 -10.50 2.47 2.05
N CYS A 29 -11.30 3.17 2.85
CA CYS A 29 -11.92 2.62 4.06
C CYS A 29 -13.12 1.69 3.77
N ALA A 30 -13.61 1.64 2.52
CA ALA A 30 -14.78 0.84 2.16
C ALA A 30 -14.47 -0.66 2.21
N PRO A 31 -15.47 -1.50 2.52
CA PRO A 31 -15.31 -2.94 2.51
C PRO A 31 -14.93 -3.48 1.14
N ALA A 32 -13.84 -4.23 1.09
CA ALA A 32 -13.38 -4.99 -0.07
C ALA A 32 -13.97 -6.40 -0.07
N LEU A 33 -14.12 -7.00 -1.26
CA LEU A 33 -14.47 -8.41 -1.37
C LEU A 33 -13.23 -9.26 -1.04
N ASP A 34 -13.18 -9.77 0.19
CA ASP A 34 -12.22 -10.82 0.57
C ASP A 34 -12.94 -12.17 0.64
N PRO A 35 -12.56 -13.15 -0.21
CA PRO A 35 -13.16 -14.48 -0.17
C PRO A 35 -13.00 -15.20 1.16
N ASN A 36 -11.96 -14.86 1.94
CA ASN A 36 -11.62 -15.54 3.18
C ASN A 36 -12.24 -14.89 4.42
N ARG A 37 -12.51 -13.59 4.40
CA ARG A 37 -13.10 -12.84 5.53
C ARG A 37 -14.55 -12.48 5.36
N ASN A 38 -15.00 -12.27 4.13
CA ASN A 38 -16.40 -11.97 3.86
C ASN A 38 -17.19 -13.27 3.91
N HIS A 39 -17.76 -13.58 5.06
CA HIS A 39 -18.74 -14.64 5.17
C HIS A 39 -19.87 -14.38 4.17
N ASN A 40 -19.87 -15.17 3.11
CA ASN A 40 -20.85 -15.15 2.03
C ASN A 40 -22.23 -15.62 2.54
N THR A 41 -22.80 -14.95 3.49
CA THR A 41 -24.19 -15.21 3.82
C THR A 41 -25.03 -14.44 2.82
N PHE A 42 -25.92 -15.14 2.12
CA PHE A 42 -26.91 -14.58 1.18
C PHE A 42 -27.56 -13.28 1.72
N TRP A 43 -27.82 -13.23 3.02
CA TRP A 43 -28.38 -12.08 3.72
C TRP A 43 -27.47 -10.85 3.75
N TYR A 44 -26.16 -11.03 3.77
CA TYR A 44 -25.19 -9.92 3.65
C TYR A 44 -25.25 -9.26 2.27
N ARG A 45 -25.51 -10.06 1.24
CA ARG A 45 -25.71 -9.54 -0.13
C ARG A 45 -27.04 -8.85 -0.33
N VAL A 46 -28.10 -9.32 0.33
CA VAL A 46 -29.47 -8.85 0.13
C VAL A 46 -29.82 -7.67 1.01
N LEU A 47 -29.28 -7.58 2.23
CA LEU A 47 -29.59 -6.53 3.20
C LEU A 47 -28.61 -5.34 3.15
N GLY A 48 -27.86 -5.19 2.06
CA GLY A 48 -27.19 -3.93 1.74
C GLY A 48 -25.94 -3.61 2.57
N GLN A 49 -25.19 -4.60 2.98
CA GLN A 49 -23.81 -4.30 3.34
C GLN A 49 -23.09 -3.92 2.06
N GLN A 50 -22.75 -2.65 1.99
CA GLN A 50 -22.18 -2.02 0.80
C GLN A 50 -20.72 -2.44 0.63
N VAL A 51 -20.54 -3.65 0.12
CA VAL A 51 -19.24 -4.05 -0.41
C VAL A 51 -19.05 -3.31 -1.72
N THR A 52 -18.07 -2.44 -1.78
CA THR A 52 -17.74 -1.76 -3.02
C THR A 52 -17.12 -2.79 -3.98
N PRO A 53 -17.70 -3.01 -5.15
CA PRO A 53 -17.12 -3.93 -6.13
C PRO A 53 -15.70 -3.48 -6.52
N LYS A 54 -14.75 -4.43 -6.60
CA LYS A 54 -13.36 -4.11 -6.93
C LYS A 54 -13.22 -3.34 -8.24
N VAL A 55 -14.02 -3.65 -9.25
CA VAL A 55 -14.01 -2.93 -10.54
C VAL A 55 -14.35 -1.46 -10.36
N LEU A 56 -15.35 -1.14 -9.53
CA LEU A 56 -15.72 0.23 -9.23
C LEU A 56 -14.62 0.92 -8.41
N PHE A 57 -14.08 0.21 -7.42
CA PHE A 57 -12.97 0.75 -6.62
C PHE A 57 -11.75 1.05 -7.50
N ASP A 58 -11.32 0.12 -8.33
CA ASP A 58 -10.16 0.29 -9.23
C ASP A 58 -10.39 1.42 -10.26
N PHE A 59 -11.62 1.64 -10.66
CA PHE A 59 -11.96 2.76 -11.54
C PHE A 59 -11.78 4.11 -10.83
N ILE A 60 -12.18 4.21 -9.56
CA ILE A 60 -12.05 5.43 -8.75
C ILE A 60 -10.61 5.61 -8.26
N CYS A 61 -10.03 4.55 -7.71
CA CYS A 61 -8.66 4.47 -7.22
C CYS A 61 -7.71 4.12 -8.37
N ASN A 62 -7.66 4.99 -9.38
CA ASN A 62 -6.77 4.77 -10.52
C ASN A 62 -5.29 4.84 -10.09
N PRO A 63 -4.42 4.02 -10.72
CA PRO A 63 -3.00 4.05 -10.42
C PRO A 63 -2.41 5.43 -10.72
N ILE A 64 -1.42 5.79 -9.92
CA ILE A 64 -0.64 7.01 -10.13
C ILE A 64 0.19 6.89 -11.42
N GLU A 65 0.54 8.04 -12.01
CA GLU A 65 1.45 8.05 -13.15
C GLU A 65 2.84 7.57 -12.75
N GLN A 66 3.48 6.84 -13.65
CA GLN A 66 4.80 6.27 -13.44
C GLN A 66 5.68 6.38 -14.68
N THR A 67 7.00 6.40 -14.46
CA THR A 67 8.01 6.36 -15.50
C THR A 67 8.97 5.20 -15.19
N ASP A 68 9.00 4.20 -16.05
CA ASP A 68 9.82 2.99 -15.88
C ASP A 68 9.62 2.24 -14.55
N GLY A 69 8.43 2.36 -13.96
CA GLY A 69 8.07 1.78 -12.67
C GLY A 69 8.35 2.70 -11.47
N ARG A 70 8.95 3.86 -11.67
CA ARG A 70 9.11 4.90 -10.65
C ARG A 70 7.84 5.71 -10.56
N ALA A 71 7.36 5.99 -9.36
CA ALA A 71 6.20 6.83 -9.15
C ALA A 71 6.53 8.31 -9.42
N ASN A 72 5.76 8.96 -10.29
CA ASN A 72 5.94 10.39 -10.57
C ASN A 72 5.51 11.25 -9.38
N TYR A 73 4.49 10.79 -8.65
CA TYR A 73 4.00 11.41 -7.42
C TYR A 73 4.03 10.40 -6.27
N ALA A 74 4.06 10.88 -5.05
CA ALA A 74 3.98 10.04 -3.85
C ALA A 74 3.51 10.87 -2.65
N PRO A 75 3.04 10.24 -1.58
CA PRO A 75 2.74 10.93 -0.32
C PRO A 75 3.90 11.82 0.14
N TYR A 76 3.56 13.00 0.65
CA TYR A 76 4.58 14.01 1.03
C TYR A 76 5.60 13.46 2.04
N GLY A 77 5.16 12.65 3.00
CA GLY A 77 6.06 12.01 3.96
C GLY A 77 7.12 11.14 3.28
N LEU A 78 6.72 10.39 2.24
CA LEU A 78 7.62 9.54 1.48
C LEU A 78 8.65 10.36 0.70
N ARG A 79 8.22 11.46 0.06
CA ARG A 79 9.12 12.39 -0.63
C ARG A 79 10.10 13.10 0.31
N LYS A 80 9.67 13.37 1.55
CA LYS A 80 10.58 13.90 2.58
C LYS A 80 11.68 12.90 2.94
N VAL A 81 11.35 11.61 3.08
CA VAL A 81 12.35 10.58 3.36
C VAL A 81 13.32 10.45 2.19
N GLU A 82 12.83 10.40 0.95
CA GLU A 82 13.67 10.41 -0.25
C GLU A 82 14.64 11.61 -0.26
N ALA A 83 14.11 12.81 -0.04
CA ALA A 83 14.92 14.04 -0.02
C ALA A 83 15.95 14.05 1.12
N ALA A 84 15.60 13.51 2.28
CA ALA A 84 16.52 13.40 3.41
C ALA A 84 17.70 12.46 3.09
N LEU A 85 17.39 11.30 2.49
CA LEU A 85 18.43 10.33 2.08
C LEU A 85 19.35 10.92 1.00
N VAL A 86 18.80 11.64 0.02
CA VAL A 86 19.62 12.32 -1.00
C VAL A 86 20.49 13.40 -0.37
N ARG A 87 19.98 14.16 0.58
CA ARG A 87 20.77 15.16 1.33
C ARG A 87 21.89 14.51 2.16
N ASP A 88 21.66 13.29 2.66
CA ASP A 88 22.62 12.51 3.45
C ASP A 88 23.66 11.77 2.59
N GLY A 89 23.68 12.03 1.27
CA GLY A 89 24.72 11.54 0.36
C GLY A 89 24.32 10.38 -0.55
N TYR A 90 23.08 9.89 -0.49
CA TYR A 90 22.60 8.92 -1.46
C TYR A 90 22.36 9.57 -2.82
N THR A 91 22.70 8.88 -3.89
CA THR A 91 22.33 9.35 -5.25
C THR A 91 20.87 9.00 -5.58
N ARG A 92 20.30 9.74 -6.54
CA ARG A 92 18.91 9.47 -7.02
C ARG A 92 18.72 8.08 -7.64
N ASP A 93 19.80 7.40 -8.04
CA ASP A 93 19.75 6.03 -8.52
C ASP A 93 19.84 5.00 -7.38
N GLN A 94 20.35 5.42 -6.22
CA GLN A 94 20.41 4.58 -5.03
C GLN A 94 19.11 4.61 -4.21
N VAL A 95 18.30 5.66 -4.35
CA VAL A 95 17.00 5.80 -3.67
C VAL A 95 15.90 5.93 -4.72
N VAL A 96 14.91 5.06 -4.66
CA VAL A 96 13.82 5.04 -5.62
C VAL A 96 12.49 5.04 -4.90
N VAL A 97 11.58 5.94 -5.31
CA VAL A 97 10.17 5.82 -4.97
C VAL A 97 9.50 4.98 -6.06
N ALA A 98 9.22 3.73 -5.75
CA ALA A 98 8.65 2.75 -6.67
C ALA A 98 7.12 2.88 -6.72
N HIS A 99 6.56 2.70 -7.92
CA HIS A 99 5.14 2.50 -8.08
C HIS A 99 4.73 1.15 -7.43
N PRO A 100 3.66 1.07 -6.64
CA PRO A 100 3.28 -0.16 -5.94
C PRO A 100 3.11 -1.36 -6.88
N ASP A 101 2.54 -1.14 -8.07
CA ASP A 101 2.31 -2.21 -9.05
C ASP A 101 3.60 -2.66 -9.80
N HIS A 102 4.72 -2.00 -9.56
CA HIS A 102 6.00 -2.27 -10.22
C HIS A 102 7.18 -2.41 -9.24
N ILE A 103 6.90 -2.49 -7.95
CA ILE A 103 7.91 -2.50 -6.89
C ILE A 103 8.93 -3.63 -7.06
N GLU A 104 8.49 -4.76 -7.60
CA GLU A 104 9.34 -5.93 -7.85
C GLU A 104 10.51 -5.67 -8.80
N LYS A 105 10.42 -4.65 -9.66
CA LYS A 105 11.51 -4.27 -10.58
C LYS A 105 12.73 -3.70 -9.85
N PHE A 106 12.53 -3.18 -8.65
CA PHE A 106 13.55 -2.45 -7.91
C PHE A 106 14.16 -3.24 -6.75
N ILE A 107 13.58 -4.37 -6.37
CA ILE A 107 14.05 -5.18 -5.24
C ILE A 107 14.97 -6.29 -5.76
N GLY A 108 16.25 -6.25 -5.33
CA GLY A 108 17.23 -7.23 -5.73
C GLY A 108 18.38 -7.38 -4.72
N PRO A 109 19.48 -8.07 -5.11
CA PRO A 109 20.57 -8.40 -4.19
C PRO A 109 21.25 -7.18 -3.55
N GLU A 110 21.30 -6.06 -4.27
CA GLU A 110 21.93 -4.80 -3.81
C GLU A 110 21.00 -3.94 -2.95
N THR A 111 19.72 -4.30 -2.87
CA THR A 111 18.73 -3.56 -2.07
C THR A 111 18.93 -3.85 -0.59
N GLU A 112 19.20 -2.83 0.19
CA GLU A 112 19.45 -2.89 1.63
C GLU A 112 18.14 -2.71 2.42
N VAL A 113 17.28 -1.79 1.96
CA VAL A 113 16.04 -1.41 2.65
C VAL A 113 14.88 -1.26 1.67
N VAL A 114 13.73 -1.78 2.05
CA VAL A 114 12.43 -1.46 1.44
C VAL A 114 11.58 -0.76 2.49
N GLY A 115 11.32 0.54 2.29
CA GLY A 115 10.49 1.35 3.18
C GLY A 115 9.06 1.45 2.67
N THR A 116 8.07 1.16 3.52
CA THR A 116 6.65 1.33 3.21
C THR A 116 6.06 2.48 4.02
N TYR A 117 5.23 3.30 3.38
CA TYR A 117 4.47 4.37 4.04
C TYR A 117 3.04 3.89 4.25
N GLU A 118 2.60 3.83 5.51
CA GLU A 118 1.36 3.15 5.89
C GLU A 118 0.47 4.01 6.77
N MET A 119 -0.81 4.11 6.40
CA MET A 119 -1.81 4.90 7.15
C MET A 119 -2.78 4.00 7.92
N ASP A 120 -3.30 2.96 7.27
CA ASP A 120 -4.26 2.03 7.86
C ASP A 120 -4.06 0.58 7.39
N PRO A 121 -2.85 0.01 7.62
CA PRO A 121 -2.43 -1.26 7.01
C PRO A 121 -3.25 -2.47 7.45
N LEU A 122 -3.89 -2.42 8.61
CA LEU A 122 -4.70 -3.51 9.14
C LEU A 122 -6.18 -3.14 9.30
N GLY A 123 -6.60 -2.00 8.75
CA GLY A 123 -7.99 -1.57 8.81
C GLY A 123 -8.48 -1.22 10.22
N MET A 124 -7.61 -0.72 11.07
CA MET A 124 -7.92 -0.37 12.47
C MET A 124 -8.18 1.12 12.68
N GLY A 125 -8.10 1.92 11.63
CA GLY A 125 -8.44 3.34 11.70
C GLY A 125 -9.93 3.54 12.05
N PRO A 126 -10.28 4.62 12.80
CA PRO A 126 -11.66 4.82 13.27
C PRO A 126 -12.71 4.83 12.15
N VAL A 127 -12.39 5.43 11.02
CA VAL A 127 -13.27 5.48 9.84
C VAL A 127 -13.44 4.09 9.25
N THR A 128 -12.35 3.38 9.04
CA THR A 128 -12.35 2.01 8.50
C THR A 128 -13.11 1.06 9.43
N MET A 129 -12.90 1.14 10.72
CA MET A 129 -13.64 0.35 11.71
C MET A 129 -15.16 0.56 11.61
N THR A 130 -15.58 1.81 11.34
CA THR A 130 -17.00 2.13 11.14
C THR A 130 -17.55 1.48 9.88
N PHE A 131 -16.89 1.62 8.75
CA PHE A 131 -17.35 1.09 7.47
C PHE A 131 -17.20 -0.44 7.35
N THR A 132 -16.24 -1.04 8.07
CA THR A 132 -16.00 -2.49 8.06
C THR A 132 -16.70 -3.24 9.20
N TYR A 133 -17.57 -2.55 9.94
CA TYR A 133 -18.30 -3.12 11.08
C TYR A 133 -17.38 -3.76 12.14
N GLY A 134 -16.37 -3.01 12.55
CA GLY A 134 -15.39 -3.50 13.52
C GLY A 134 -14.48 -4.58 12.96
N ARG A 135 -13.99 -4.40 11.73
CA ARG A 135 -13.12 -5.35 11.01
C ARG A 135 -13.77 -6.71 10.67
N LYS A 136 -15.10 -6.77 10.65
CA LYS A 136 -15.79 -7.97 10.14
C LYS A 136 -15.56 -8.17 8.64
N GLN A 137 -15.22 -7.09 7.95
CA GLN A 137 -14.85 -7.09 6.54
C GLN A 137 -13.47 -6.44 6.39
N MET A 138 -12.71 -6.85 5.39
CA MET A 138 -11.46 -6.23 5.01
C MET A 138 -11.75 -4.91 4.29
N SER A 139 -11.01 -3.85 4.58
CA SER A 139 -11.06 -2.61 3.81
C SER A 139 -10.16 -2.69 2.58
N TYR A 140 -10.32 -1.75 1.62
CA TYR A 140 -9.39 -1.62 0.51
C TYR A 140 -8.00 -1.14 0.95
N ASP A 141 -7.91 -0.32 1.99
CA ASP A 141 -6.62 0.07 2.59
C ASP A 141 -5.86 -1.16 3.08
N GLU A 142 -6.50 -2.02 3.86
CA GLU A 142 -5.92 -3.29 4.31
C GLU A 142 -5.59 -4.21 3.13
N PHE A 143 -6.47 -4.33 2.15
CA PHE A 143 -6.28 -5.20 0.98
C PHE A 143 -5.03 -4.80 0.18
N TYR A 144 -4.89 -3.52 -0.17
CA TYR A 144 -3.75 -3.05 -0.96
C TYR A 144 -2.46 -2.95 -0.16
N SER A 145 -2.52 -2.69 1.14
CA SER A 145 -1.35 -2.80 2.02
C SER A 145 -0.82 -4.24 2.04
N ARG A 146 -1.69 -5.23 2.21
CA ARG A 146 -1.32 -6.66 2.16
C ARG A 146 -0.77 -7.06 0.79
N ASP A 147 -1.37 -6.61 -0.31
CA ASP A 147 -0.88 -6.88 -1.68
C ASP A 147 0.54 -6.33 -1.85
N LEU A 148 0.80 -5.10 -1.43
CA LEU A 148 2.13 -4.48 -1.48
C LEU A 148 3.16 -5.32 -0.71
N HIS A 149 2.86 -5.71 0.53
CA HIS A 149 3.75 -6.54 1.33
C HIS A 149 4.02 -7.92 0.71
N GLN A 150 2.98 -8.56 0.16
CA GLN A 150 3.12 -9.83 -0.55
C GLN A 150 4.04 -9.70 -1.77
N ARG A 151 3.89 -8.63 -2.56
CA ARG A 151 4.78 -8.32 -3.71
C ARG A 151 6.22 -8.10 -3.27
N ILE A 152 6.45 -7.36 -2.20
CA ILE A 152 7.78 -7.14 -1.63
C ILE A 152 8.42 -8.47 -1.22
N VAL A 153 7.72 -9.31 -0.46
CA VAL A 153 8.23 -10.60 -0.02
C VAL A 153 8.49 -11.54 -1.18
N ALA A 154 7.59 -11.59 -2.17
CA ALA A 154 7.76 -12.39 -3.37
C ALA A 154 8.98 -11.94 -4.19
N ALA A 155 9.15 -10.62 -4.37
CA ALA A 155 10.31 -10.06 -5.08
C ALA A 155 11.63 -10.36 -4.35
N LYS A 156 11.66 -10.22 -3.04
CA LYS A 156 12.84 -10.58 -2.23
C LYS A 156 13.24 -12.04 -2.43
N ARG A 157 12.27 -12.95 -2.36
CA ARG A 157 12.52 -14.39 -2.57
C ARG A 157 12.99 -14.67 -4.00
N LYS A 158 12.31 -14.12 -4.99
CA LYS A 158 12.60 -14.34 -6.42
C LYS A 158 13.99 -13.85 -6.80
N ASN A 159 14.38 -12.68 -6.30
CA ASN A 159 15.60 -11.99 -6.70
C ASN A 159 16.77 -12.17 -5.71
N GLY A 160 16.61 -13.01 -4.69
CA GLY A 160 17.66 -13.27 -3.68
C GLY A 160 18.02 -12.05 -2.84
N SER A 161 17.07 -11.19 -2.53
CA SER A 161 17.32 -9.97 -1.75
C SER A 161 17.21 -10.20 -0.25
N ASN A 162 18.20 -9.70 0.50
CA ASN A 162 18.22 -9.66 1.97
C ASN A 162 17.74 -8.32 2.55
N ALA A 163 17.12 -7.47 1.73
CA ALA A 163 16.64 -6.16 2.15
C ALA A 163 15.78 -6.23 3.43
N LYS A 164 15.99 -5.29 4.35
CA LYS A 164 15.10 -5.11 5.51
C LYS A 164 13.83 -4.40 5.07
N ILE A 165 12.68 -4.80 5.59
CA ILE A 165 11.41 -4.11 5.38
C ILE A 165 11.19 -3.19 6.58
N LEU A 166 10.96 -1.91 6.32
CA LEU A 166 10.68 -0.90 7.34
C LEU A 166 9.32 -0.27 7.05
N ALA A 167 8.35 -0.55 7.92
CA ALA A 167 7.07 0.13 7.90
C ALA A 167 7.17 1.48 8.63
N GLY A 168 6.62 2.53 8.02
CA GLY A 168 6.62 3.88 8.56
C GLY A 168 5.28 4.58 8.42
N ALA A 169 5.17 5.79 8.97
CA ALA A 169 3.99 6.63 9.06
C ALA A 169 3.00 6.25 10.19
N SER A 170 1.86 6.94 10.18
CA SER A 170 0.91 6.95 11.33
C SER A 170 0.21 5.62 11.58
N GLY A 171 0.14 4.72 10.58
CA GLY A 171 -0.56 3.45 10.71
C GLY A 171 0.22 2.34 11.40
N THR A 172 1.53 2.49 11.59
CA THR A 172 2.41 1.41 12.08
C THR A 172 2.11 0.94 13.50
N TRP A 173 1.44 1.76 14.32
CA TRP A 173 0.98 1.36 15.65
C TRP A 173 0.08 0.11 15.60
N GLN A 174 -0.63 -0.12 14.49
CA GLN A 174 -1.55 -1.23 14.33
C GLN A 174 -0.86 -2.59 14.46
N TYR A 175 0.39 -2.70 14.03
CA TYR A 175 1.17 -3.93 14.15
C TYR A 175 1.47 -4.35 15.59
N ASN A 176 1.36 -3.43 16.55
CA ASN A 176 1.54 -3.73 17.96
C ASN A 176 0.26 -4.24 18.65
N TYR A 177 -0.90 -4.09 17.99
CA TYR A 177 -2.21 -4.39 18.58
C TYR A 177 -2.97 -5.50 17.84
N ASP A 178 -2.48 -5.97 16.71
CA ASP A 178 -3.05 -7.14 16.04
C ASP A 178 -2.28 -8.39 16.51
N PRO A 179 -2.86 -9.17 17.43
CA PRO A 179 -2.34 -10.49 17.75
C PRO A 179 -2.67 -11.40 16.55
N ALA A 180 -1.82 -11.42 15.54
CA ALA A 180 -1.97 -12.16 14.30
C ALA A 180 -2.53 -13.58 14.46
#